data_260a455ce373f7ea9da35fdf1289a1b4
#
_entry.id   260a455ce373f7ea9da35fdf1289a1b4
#
_cell.length_a   1.000
_cell.length_b   1.000
_cell.length_c   1.000
_cell.angle_alpha   90.00
_cell.angle_beta   90.00
_cell.angle_gamma   90.00
#
_symmetry.space_group_name_H-M   'P 1'
#
loop_
_entity.id
_entity.type
_entity.pdbx_description
1 polymer ?
#
loop_
_entity_poly.entity_id
_entity_poly.type
_entity_poly.pdbx_seq_one_letter_code
_entity_poly.pdbx_strand_id
1 'polypeptide(L)'
;LEESLKARFARQGQSVVDENVGVAQAGYDYAAKSFETFPVVLPENPHPLAQWAGNEAIGMGAAAAGVKFYAAYPMSPSTGVLHWFAQNARDMGIMVRQVEDEIAAANIIIGAAQTGTRAMTATSGGGFALMTEAVGAAAMMEIPVVMVDVQRAGPSTGVPTKTEQGDLWQVLGASHGGFPRLIVAP
;
A
#
# COMPACT_ATOMS: atom_id res chain seq x y z
N LEU A 1 17.08 -16.80 7.97
CA LEU A 1 16.69 -16.99 6.56
C LEU A 1 16.01 -18.35 6.34
N GLU A 2 16.64 -19.46 6.75
CA GLU A 2 16.12 -20.82 6.55
C GLU A 2 14.72 -21.01 7.19
N GLU A 3 14.55 -20.61 8.45
CA GLU A 3 13.26 -20.69 9.14
C GLU A 3 12.17 -19.86 8.42
N SER A 4 12.52 -18.67 7.92
CA SER A 4 11.60 -17.82 7.16
C SER A 4 11.18 -18.47 5.85
N LEU A 5 12.10 -19.14 5.15
CA LEU A 5 11.80 -19.88 3.92
C LEU A 5 10.90 -21.09 4.22
N LYS A 6 11.22 -21.86 5.27
CA LYS A 6 10.39 -22.99 5.71
C LYS A 6 8.95 -22.54 6.01
N ALA A 7 8.78 -21.47 6.79
CA ALA A 7 7.48 -20.94 7.11
C ALA A 7 6.72 -20.45 5.87
N ARG A 8 7.39 -19.77 4.94
CA ARG A 8 6.79 -19.21 3.73
C ARG A 8 6.27 -20.30 2.77
N PHE A 9 7.04 -21.37 2.61
CA PHE A 9 6.75 -22.42 1.63
C PHE A 9 6.06 -23.65 2.23
N ALA A 10 5.83 -23.69 3.55
CA ALA A 10 5.22 -24.82 4.26
C ALA A 10 3.94 -25.37 3.61
N ARG A 11 3.09 -24.48 3.08
CA ARG A 11 1.82 -24.85 2.44
C ARG A 11 1.96 -25.44 1.05
N GLN A 12 3.13 -25.35 0.42
CA GLN A 12 3.39 -25.83 -0.93
C GLN A 12 4.00 -27.25 -0.96
N GLY A 13 4.30 -27.81 0.22
CA GLY A 13 4.86 -29.15 0.40
C GLY A 13 6.37 -29.16 0.69
N GLN A 14 6.82 -30.25 1.31
CA GLN A 14 8.20 -30.37 1.80
C GLN A 14 9.25 -30.28 0.68
N SER A 15 8.98 -30.84 -0.49
CA SER A 15 9.90 -30.77 -1.64
C SER A 15 10.20 -29.33 -2.06
N VAL A 16 9.17 -28.46 -2.08
CA VAL A 16 9.34 -27.03 -2.41
C VAL A 16 10.13 -26.30 -1.33
N VAL A 17 9.92 -26.66 -0.07
CA VAL A 17 10.70 -26.12 1.06
C VAL A 17 12.17 -26.47 0.90
N ASP A 18 12.47 -27.76 0.68
CA ASP A 18 13.84 -28.27 0.60
C ASP A 18 14.61 -27.68 -0.59
N GLU A 19 13.95 -27.54 -1.74
CA GLU A 19 14.50 -26.89 -2.92
C GLU A 19 14.87 -25.42 -2.66
N ASN A 20 13.95 -24.64 -2.09
CA ASN A 20 14.20 -23.23 -1.79
C ASN A 20 15.29 -23.03 -0.74
N VAL A 21 15.32 -23.86 0.29
CA VAL A 21 16.39 -23.84 1.30
C VAL A 21 17.72 -24.22 0.67
N GLY A 22 17.76 -25.24 -0.18
CA GLY A 22 18.97 -25.69 -0.88
C GLY A 22 19.55 -24.60 -1.80
N VAL A 23 18.70 -23.91 -2.56
CA VAL A 23 19.14 -22.78 -3.41
C VAL A 23 19.69 -21.63 -2.57
N ALA A 24 19.03 -21.29 -1.46
CA ALA A 24 19.51 -20.24 -0.56
C ALA A 24 20.87 -20.59 0.08
N GLN A 25 21.04 -21.85 0.49
CA GLN A 25 22.31 -22.33 1.05
C GLN A 25 23.43 -22.31 0.01
N ALA A 26 23.16 -22.77 -1.21
CA ALA A 26 24.14 -22.73 -2.30
C ALA A 26 24.58 -21.31 -2.63
N GLY A 27 23.64 -20.35 -2.64
CA GLY A 27 23.95 -18.92 -2.82
C GLY A 27 24.82 -18.36 -1.70
N TYR A 28 24.50 -18.69 -0.45
CA TYR A 28 25.30 -18.30 0.71
C TYR A 28 26.74 -18.85 0.62
N ASP A 29 26.87 -20.13 0.36
CA ASP A 29 28.20 -20.81 0.26
C ASP A 29 29.03 -20.22 -0.89
N TYR A 30 28.38 -19.90 -2.02
CA TYR A 30 29.06 -19.23 -3.13
C TYR A 30 29.56 -17.85 -2.73
N ALA A 31 28.71 -17.06 -2.09
CA ALA A 31 29.08 -15.71 -1.64
C ALA A 31 30.23 -15.76 -0.61
N ALA A 32 30.15 -16.65 0.36
CA ALA A 32 31.18 -16.84 1.40
C ALA A 32 32.56 -17.24 0.84
N LYS A 33 32.58 -17.95 -0.29
CA LYS A 33 33.82 -18.35 -0.96
C LYS A 33 34.38 -17.33 -1.94
N SER A 34 33.50 -16.53 -2.56
CA SER A 34 33.83 -15.70 -3.72
C SER A 34 33.98 -14.21 -3.42
N PHE A 35 33.46 -13.76 -2.29
CA PHE A 35 33.47 -12.34 -1.90
C PHE A 35 34.13 -12.13 -0.55
N GLU A 36 34.77 -10.99 -0.40
CA GLU A 36 35.24 -10.52 0.91
C GLU A 36 34.08 -10.17 1.82
N THR A 37 34.21 -10.44 3.10
CA THR A 37 33.22 -10.07 4.09
C THR A 37 33.05 -8.54 4.14
N PHE A 38 31.82 -8.08 4.05
CA PHE A 38 31.52 -6.66 4.14
C PHE A 38 31.97 -6.10 5.52
N PRO A 39 32.70 -4.96 5.57
CA PRO A 39 33.35 -4.49 6.80
C PRO A 39 32.36 -3.95 7.86
N VAL A 40 31.08 -3.88 7.55
CA VAL A 40 30.06 -3.40 8.48
C VAL A 40 29.43 -4.57 9.23
N VAL A 41 29.59 -4.56 10.54
CA VAL A 41 28.91 -5.51 11.44
C VAL A 41 27.64 -4.83 11.95
N LEU A 42 26.49 -5.42 11.66
CA LEU A 42 25.22 -4.95 12.23
C LEU A 42 25.17 -5.30 13.71
N PRO A 43 24.83 -4.35 14.60
CA PRO A 43 24.70 -4.66 16.02
C PRO A 43 23.55 -5.65 16.24
N GLU A 44 23.76 -6.61 17.10
CA GLU A 44 22.67 -7.49 17.55
C GLU A 44 21.62 -6.66 18.30
N ASN A 45 20.36 -6.78 17.87
CA ASN A 45 19.26 -6.18 18.61
C ASN A 45 18.64 -7.25 19.51
N PRO A 46 18.75 -7.12 20.84
CA PRO A 46 18.19 -8.08 21.78
C PRO A 46 16.64 -8.06 21.81
N HIS A 47 16.02 -7.07 21.18
CA HIS A 47 14.57 -6.96 21.12
C HIS A 47 14.06 -7.34 19.73
N PRO A 48 13.08 -8.25 19.62
CA PRO A 48 12.46 -8.56 18.35
C PRO A 48 11.76 -7.32 17.79
N LEU A 49 12.10 -6.95 16.56
CA LEU A 49 11.45 -5.86 15.84
C LEU A 49 10.54 -6.45 14.77
N ALA A 50 9.35 -5.88 14.63
CA ALA A 50 8.48 -6.15 13.50
C ALA A 50 8.96 -5.33 12.29
N GLN A 51 9.02 -5.97 11.13
CA GLN A 51 9.30 -5.29 9.86
C GLN A 51 7.96 -5.07 9.13
N TRP A 52 7.70 -3.84 8.76
CA TRP A 52 6.50 -3.44 8.04
C TRP A 52 6.86 -2.68 6.78
N ALA A 53 6.17 -2.98 5.68
CA ALA A 53 6.18 -2.10 4.52
C ALA A 53 5.24 -0.91 4.76
N GLY A 54 5.54 0.26 4.17
CA GLY A 54 4.70 1.46 4.34
C GLY A 54 3.23 1.23 3.96
N ASN A 55 2.98 0.50 2.88
CA ASN A 55 1.61 0.15 2.46
C ASN A 55 0.85 -0.70 3.50
N GLU A 56 1.54 -1.62 4.16
CA GLU A 56 0.97 -2.45 5.24
C GLU A 56 0.67 -1.60 6.47
N ALA A 57 1.60 -0.70 6.82
CA ALA A 57 1.43 0.23 7.93
C ALA A 57 0.23 1.17 7.72
N ILE A 58 0.02 1.66 6.47
CA ILE A 58 -1.16 2.45 6.10
C ILE A 58 -2.44 1.62 6.31
N GLY A 59 -2.48 0.39 5.80
CA GLY A 59 -3.64 -0.50 5.96
C GLY A 59 -3.96 -0.77 7.44
N MET A 60 -2.95 -1.11 8.23
CA MET A 60 -3.08 -1.36 9.66
C MET A 60 -3.55 -0.12 10.42
N GLY A 61 -2.95 1.04 10.15
CA GLY A 61 -3.33 2.31 10.77
C GLY A 61 -4.77 2.70 10.43
N ALA A 62 -5.19 2.50 9.19
CA ALA A 62 -6.56 2.76 8.75
C ALA A 62 -7.57 1.82 9.44
N ALA A 63 -7.25 0.53 9.57
CA ALA A 63 -8.07 -0.43 10.29
C ALA A 63 -8.19 -0.06 11.78
N ALA A 64 -7.08 0.33 12.42
CA ALA A 64 -7.04 0.80 13.79
C ALA A 64 -7.86 2.10 13.98
N ALA A 65 -7.88 2.98 12.98
CA ALA A 65 -8.71 4.18 12.95
C ALA A 65 -10.19 3.89 12.66
N GLY A 66 -10.57 2.64 12.44
CA GLY A 66 -11.95 2.21 12.28
C GLY A 66 -12.49 2.28 10.84
N VAL A 67 -11.63 2.23 9.84
CA VAL A 67 -12.06 2.06 8.45
C VAL A 67 -12.82 0.75 8.30
N LYS A 68 -13.98 0.79 7.67
CA LYS A 68 -14.86 -0.37 7.43
C LYS A 68 -15.12 -0.62 5.96
N PHE A 69 -14.78 0.31 5.10
CA PHE A 69 -14.93 0.16 3.66
C PHE A 69 -13.68 0.67 2.93
N TYR A 70 -13.10 -0.17 2.11
CA TYR A 70 -11.97 0.15 1.25
C TYR A 70 -12.30 -0.21 -0.19
N ALA A 71 -12.15 0.72 -1.12
CA ALA A 71 -12.29 0.48 -2.54
C ALA A 71 -11.10 1.05 -3.29
N ALA A 72 -10.57 0.31 -4.25
CA ALA A 72 -9.46 0.78 -5.08
C ALA A 72 -9.43 0.11 -6.46
N TYR A 73 -8.88 0.83 -7.44
CA TYR A 73 -8.34 0.27 -8.66
C TYR A 73 -6.85 -0.04 -8.44
N PRO A 74 -6.35 -1.23 -8.82
CA PRO A 74 -4.96 -1.61 -8.61
C PRO A 74 -4.01 -0.71 -9.39
N MET A 75 -3.19 0.07 -8.70
CA MET A 75 -2.18 0.94 -9.28
C MET A 75 -0.88 0.83 -8.49
N SER A 76 0.24 0.48 -9.16
CA SER A 76 1.56 0.47 -8.51
C SER A 76 1.99 1.90 -8.15
N PRO A 77 2.58 2.15 -6.94
CA PRO A 77 2.90 1.17 -5.90
C PRO A 77 1.82 1.00 -4.81
N SER A 78 0.63 1.63 -4.93
CA SER A 78 -0.44 1.60 -3.93
C SER A 78 -1.14 0.23 -3.79
N THR A 79 -0.95 -0.69 -4.75
CA THR A 79 -1.57 -2.02 -4.74
C THR A 79 -1.26 -2.81 -3.46
N GLY A 80 -0.12 -2.54 -2.80
CA GLY A 80 0.20 -3.16 -1.52
C GLY A 80 -0.81 -2.85 -0.41
N VAL A 81 -1.44 -1.67 -0.43
CA VAL A 81 -2.53 -1.31 0.49
C VAL A 81 -3.76 -2.18 0.22
N LEU A 82 -4.14 -2.33 -1.06
CA LEU A 82 -5.26 -3.21 -1.46
C LEU A 82 -5.02 -4.66 -1.04
N HIS A 83 -3.80 -5.18 -1.25
CA HIS A 83 -3.45 -6.54 -0.86
C HIS A 83 -3.56 -6.74 0.65
N TRP A 84 -3.05 -5.78 1.44
CA TRP A 84 -3.15 -5.85 2.89
C TRP A 84 -4.62 -5.89 3.36
N PHE A 85 -5.46 -5.01 2.83
CA PHE A 85 -6.88 -5.00 3.16
C PHE A 85 -7.57 -6.30 2.73
N ALA A 86 -7.29 -6.81 1.53
CA ALA A 86 -7.89 -8.06 1.05
C ALA A 86 -7.52 -9.26 1.93
N GLN A 87 -6.28 -9.33 2.41
CA GLN A 87 -5.81 -10.40 3.29
C GLN A 87 -6.44 -10.34 4.69
N ASN A 88 -6.70 -9.15 5.22
CA ASN A 88 -7.18 -8.93 6.59
C ASN A 88 -8.67 -8.61 6.68
N ALA A 89 -9.35 -8.45 5.55
CA ALA A 89 -10.73 -7.99 5.44
C ALA A 89 -11.70 -8.77 6.34
N ARG A 90 -11.61 -10.10 6.28
CA ARG A 90 -12.52 -10.99 7.01
C ARG A 90 -12.36 -10.89 8.52
N ASP A 91 -11.11 -10.93 8.98
CA ASP A 91 -10.80 -10.96 10.42
C ASP A 91 -11.09 -9.62 11.10
N MET A 92 -10.99 -8.52 10.33
CA MET A 92 -11.22 -7.16 10.82
C MET A 92 -12.63 -6.63 10.54
N GLY A 93 -13.47 -7.41 9.85
CA GLY A 93 -14.81 -6.98 9.46
C GLY A 93 -14.80 -5.75 8.58
N ILE A 94 -13.90 -5.72 7.58
CA ILE A 94 -13.75 -4.64 6.62
C ILE A 94 -14.24 -5.12 5.25
N MET A 95 -15.08 -4.33 4.60
CA MET A 95 -15.48 -4.61 3.23
C MET A 95 -14.42 -4.07 2.27
N VAL A 96 -13.93 -4.92 1.36
CA VAL A 96 -12.93 -4.55 0.36
C VAL A 96 -13.51 -4.76 -1.03
N ARG A 97 -13.35 -3.76 -1.90
CA ARG A 97 -13.79 -3.81 -3.29
C ARG A 97 -12.65 -3.38 -4.23
N GLN A 98 -12.32 -4.26 -5.15
CA GLN A 98 -11.60 -3.86 -6.35
C GLN A 98 -12.62 -3.39 -7.38
N VAL A 99 -12.36 -2.25 -8.00
CA VAL A 99 -13.25 -1.61 -8.98
C VAL A 99 -12.55 -1.44 -10.32
N GLU A 100 -13.30 -1.02 -11.34
CA GLU A 100 -12.81 -0.97 -12.73
C GLU A 100 -11.89 0.22 -13.04
N ASP A 101 -12.01 1.32 -12.27
CA ASP A 101 -11.20 2.51 -12.44
C ASP A 101 -11.16 3.37 -11.16
N GLU A 102 -10.34 4.41 -11.17
CA GLU A 102 -10.17 5.31 -10.03
C GLU A 102 -11.38 6.21 -9.79
N ILE A 103 -12.12 6.58 -10.83
CA ILE A 103 -13.35 7.38 -10.70
C ILE A 103 -14.39 6.56 -9.93
N ALA A 104 -14.54 5.29 -10.27
CA ALA A 104 -15.41 4.37 -9.55
C ALA A 104 -14.95 4.20 -8.10
N ALA A 105 -13.63 4.06 -7.84
CA ALA A 105 -13.08 3.95 -6.49
C ALA A 105 -13.43 5.18 -5.63
N ALA A 106 -13.21 6.37 -6.16
CA ALA A 106 -13.50 7.62 -5.45
C ALA A 106 -15.01 7.76 -5.13
N ASN A 107 -15.85 7.54 -6.11
CA ASN A 107 -17.29 7.73 -5.92
C ASN A 107 -17.92 6.67 -5.00
N ILE A 108 -17.45 5.43 -5.03
CA ILE A 108 -17.98 4.38 -4.14
C ILE A 108 -17.60 4.61 -2.68
N ILE A 109 -16.39 5.13 -2.39
CA ILE A 109 -16.03 5.49 -1.01
C ILE A 109 -16.81 6.70 -0.52
N ILE A 110 -17.11 7.66 -1.37
CA ILE A 110 -18.00 8.80 -1.04
C ILE A 110 -19.39 8.28 -0.72
N GLY A 111 -19.95 7.39 -1.55
CA GLY A 111 -21.26 6.78 -1.28
C GLY A 111 -21.29 5.99 0.03
N ALA A 112 -20.25 5.24 0.34
CA ALA A 112 -20.13 4.54 1.62
C ALA A 112 -20.03 5.53 2.80
N ALA A 113 -19.25 6.60 2.66
CA ALA A 113 -19.06 7.60 3.70
C ALA A 113 -20.36 8.42 3.94
N GLN A 114 -21.18 8.64 2.90
CA GLN A 114 -22.49 9.26 3.01
C GLN A 114 -23.42 8.53 3.99
N THR A 115 -23.25 7.23 4.15
CA THR A 115 -24.03 6.42 5.11
C THR A 115 -23.39 6.35 6.51
N GLY A 116 -22.37 7.15 6.78
CA GLY A 116 -21.66 7.17 8.05
C GLY A 116 -20.56 6.11 8.18
N THR A 117 -20.24 5.36 7.11
CA THR A 117 -19.17 4.36 7.11
C THR A 117 -17.83 5.04 6.88
N ARG A 118 -16.83 4.78 7.73
CA ARG A 118 -15.46 5.22 7.46
C ARG A 118 -14.90 4.49 6.24
N ALA A 119 -14.67 5.24 5.17
CA ALA A 119 -14.25 4.72 3.88
C ALA A 119 -12.96 5.38 3.39
N MET A 120 -12.15 4.62 2.66
CA MET A 120 -10.94 5.14 2.05
C MET A 120 -10.59 4.44 0.74
N THR A 121 -9.72 5.07 -0.02
CA THR A 121 -9.06 4.51 -1.20
C THR A 121 -7.56 4.81 -1.18
N ALA A 122 -6.79 4.05 -1.96
CA ALA A 122 -5.39 4.34 -2.24
C ALA A 122 -5.12 4.20 -3.74
N THR A 123 -4.31 5.11 -4.25
CA THR A 123 -3.93 5.18 -5.67
C THR A 123 -2.51 5.75 -5.81
N SER A 124 -2.13 6.17 -6.99
CA SER A 124 -0.91 6.93 -7.30
C SER A 124 -1.28 8.16 -8.11
N GLY A 125 -0.37 9.08 -8.37
CA GLY A 125 -0.63 10.38 -8.98
C GLY A 125 -1.50 10.36 -10.24
N GLY A 126 -1.26 9.40 -11.14
CA GLY A 126 -2.09 9.24 -12.35
C GLY A 126 -3.56 8.90 -12.03
N GLY A 127 -3.79 8.03 -11.06
CA GLY A 127 -5.15 7.70 -10.61
C GLY A 127 -5.77 8.82 -9.80
N PHE A 128 -4.98 9.50 -8.95
CA PHE A 128 -5.45 10.67 -8.21
C PHE A 128 -5.90 11.81 -9.14
N ALA A 129 -5.23 11.97 -10.28
CA ALA A 129 -5.66 12.93 -11.31
C ALA A 129 -7.10 12.69 -11.78
N LEU A 130 -7.51 11.42 -11.90
CA LEU A 130 -8.88 11.04 -12.27
C LEU A 130 -9.89 11.24 -11.12
N MET A 131 -9.42 11.28 -9.88
CA MET A 131 -10.26 11.44 -8.68
C MET A 131 -10.55 12.91 -8.32
N THR A 132 -9.91 13.88 -8.97
CA THR A 132 -9.96 15.30 -8.55
C THR A 132 -11.37 15.89 -8.54
N GLU A 133 -12.23 15.51 -9.47
CA GLU A 133 -13.64 15.93 -9.46
C GLU A 133 -14.38 15.35 -8.24
N ALA A 134 -14.15 14.08 -7.93
CA ALA A 134 -14.76 13.43 -6.77
C ALA A 134 -14.31 14.06 -5.43
N VAL A 135 -13.06 14.55 -5.35
CA VAL A 135 -12.57 15.33 -4.19
C VAL A 135 -13.43 16.58 -3.99
N GLY A 136 -13.70 17.32 -5.07
CA GLY A 136 -14.59 18.50 -5.01
C GLY A 136 -16.03 18.14 -4.65
N ALA A 137 -16.56 17.05 -5.20
CA ALA A 137 -17.90 16.56 -4.89
C ALA A 137 -18.03 16.16 -3.40
N ALA A 138 -17.05 15.45 -2.85
CA ALA A 138 -17.02 15.11 -1.43
C ALA A 138 -17.03 16.37 -0.55
N ALA A 139 -16.26 17.39 -0.93
CA ALA A 139 -16.23 18.67 -0.22
C ALA A 139 -17.58 19.41 -0.26
N MET A 140 -18.22 19.46 -1.43
CA MET A 140 -19.54 20.10 -1.58
C MET A 140 -20.64 19.38 -0.80
N MET A 141 -20.51 18.08 -0.61
CA MET A 141 -21.45 17.26 0.17
C MET A 141 -21.08 17.17 1.65
N GLU A 142 -19.96 17.78 2.05
CA GLU A 142 -19.42 17.72 3.43
C GLU A 142 -19.15 16.26 3.90
N ILE A 143 -18.73 15.39 2.97
CA ILE A 143 -18.47 13.97 3.25
C ILE A 143 -17.00 13.77 3.52
N PRO A 144 -16.59 13.32 4.72
CA PRO A 144 -15.20 13.04 5.04
C PRO A 144 -14.76 11.72 4.42
N VAL A 145 -13.72 11.75 3.57
CA VAL A 145 -13.08 10.57 2.98
C VAL A 145 -11.56 10.69 3.10
N VAL A 146 -10.89 9.55 3.08
CA VAL A 146 -9.43 9.48 3.04
C VAL A 146 -9.01 8.93 1.68
N MET A 147 -8.16 9.68 0.98
CA MET A 147 -7.54 9.25 -0.26
C MET A 147 -6.02 9.24 -0.06
N VAL A 148 -5.40 8.12 -0.30
CA VAL A 148 -3.95 7.94 -0.16
C VAL A 148 -3.32 7.97 -1.53
N ASP A 149 -2.37 8.88 -1.74
CA ASP A 149 -1.52 8.90 -2.93
C ASP A 149 -0.16 8.30 -2.58
N VAL A 150 0.15 7.15 -3.18
CA VAL A 150 1.45 6.49 -3.08
C VAL A 150 2.24 6.85 -4.32
N GLN A 151 3.14 7.81 -4.19
CA GLN A 151 3.80 8.47 -5.31
C GLN A 151 4.69 7.53 -6.13
N ARG A 152 4.78 7.81 -7.41
CA ARG A 152 5.68 7.16 -8.38
C ARG A 152 6.15 8.16 -9.42
N ALA A 153 7.18 7.79 -10.19
CA ALA A 153 7.68 8.63 -11.26
C ALA A 153 6.62 8.88 -12.35
N GLY A 154 6.39 10.15 -12.66
CA GLY A 154 5.48 10.64 -13.69
C GLY A 154 6.24 11.35 -14.82
N PRO A 155 5.55 12.15 -15.67
CA PRO A 155 4.09 12.35 -15.77
C PRO A 155 3.32 11.20 -16.42
N SER A 156 1.98 11.29 -16.40
CA SER A 156 1.05 10.29 -16.95
C SER A 156 1.26 8.92 -16.32
N THR A 157 1.25 7.83 -17.08
CA THR A 157 1.55 6.48 -16.56
C THR A 157 2.95 6.42 -15.94
N GLY A 158 3.90 7.20 -16.45
CA GLY A 158 5.24 7.33 -15.92
C GLY A 158 6.03 6.03 -15.86
N VAL A 159 6.80 5.87 -14.80
CA VAL A 159 7.60 4.67 -14.56
C VAL A 159 7.13 4.01 -13.25
N PRO A 160 6.15 3.09 -13.31
CA PRO A 160 5.39 2.61 -12.14
C PRO A 160 6.23 1.99 -11.02
N THR A 161 7.43 1.50 -11.33
CA THR A 161 8.34 0.84 -10.37
C THR A 161 9.48 1.72 -9.90
N LYS A 162 9.48 3.00 -10.27
CA LYS A 162 10.49 3.97 -9.84
C LYS A 162 9.89 4.98 -8.88
N THR A 163 10.63 5.27 -7.83
CA THR A 163 10.27 6.28 -6.82
C THR A 163 10.54 7.68 -7.34
N GLU A 164 9.54 8.54 -7.18
CA GLU A 164 9.63 9.99 -7.36
C GLU A 164 8.56 10.64 -6.48
N GLN A 165 8.79 11.88 -6.08
CA GLN A 165 7.88 12.64 -5.23
C GLN A 165 7.39 13.89 -5.97
N GLY A 166 6.70 13.66 -7.10
CA GLY A 166 6.20 14.71 -8.00
C GLY A 166 4.75 15.12 -7.78
N ASP A 167 3.97 14.37 -6.97
CA ASP A 167 2.52 14.51 -6.91
C ASP A 167 2.03 15.53 -5.86
N LEU A 168 2.92 16.07 -5.02
CA LEU A 168 2.54 16.93 -3.90
C LEU A 168 1.75 18.18 -4.36
N TRP A 169 2.16 18.83 -5.44
CA TRP A 169 1.45 19.98 -5.99
C TRP A 169 0.06 19.62 -6.52
N GLN A 170 -0.08 18.44 -7.10
CA GLN A 170 -1.36 17.93 -7.57
C GLN A 170 -2.30 17.67 -6.40
N VAL A 171 -1.81 17.06 -5.32
CA VAL A 171 -2.59 16.79 -4.10
C VAL A 171 -3.00 18.11 -3.44
N LEU A 172 -2.10 19.08 -3.34
CA LEU A 172 -2.38 20.42 -2.80
C LEU A 172 -3.42 21.18 -3.61
N GLY A 173 -3.33 21.09 -4.94
CA GLY A 173 -4.20 21.80 -5.88
C GLY A 173 -5.43 21.02 -6.36
N ALA A 174 -5.68 19.81 -5.83
CA ALA A 174 -6.74 18.94 -6.32
C ALA A 174 -8.12 19.61 -6.32
N SER A 175 -8.84 19.43 -7.43
CA SER A 175 -10.14 20.01 -7.72
C SER A 175 -10.12 21.55 -7.89
N HIS A 176 -11.26 22.14 -8.24
CA HIS A 176 -11.46 23.58 -8.36
C HIS A 176 -12.28 24.11 -7.18
N GLY A 177 -12.27 25.44 -6.99
CA GLY A 177 -12.93 26.07 -5.86
C GLY A 177 -12.17 25.96 -4.55
N GLY A 178 -12.66 26.64 -3.52
CA GLY A 178 -12.06 26.68 -2.18
C GLY A 178 -12.83 25.79 -1.20
N PHE A 179 -12.16 24.85 -0.58
CA PHE A 179 -12.71 24.00 0.48
C PHE A 179 -11.60 23.51 1.41
N PRO A 180 -11.92 23.21 2.68
CA PRO A 180 -10.95 22.70 3.61
C PRO A 180 -10.49 21.29 3.23
N ARG A 181 -9.18 21.06 3.28
CA ARG A 181 -8.57 19.75 3.13
C ARG A 181 -7.38 19.60 4.08
N LEU A 182 -7.17 18.43 4.61
CA LEU A 182 -6.00 18.10 5.41
C LEU A 182 -5.08 17.19 4.57
N ILE A 183 -3.83 17.58 4.42
CA ILE A 183 -2.82 16.80 3.72
C ILE A 183 -1.77 16.39 4.73
N VAL A 184 -1.50 15.08 4.79
CA VAL A 184 -0.47 14.50 5.64
C VAL A 184 0.57 13.86 4.74
N ALA A 185 1.81 14.31 4.86
CA ALA A 185 2.96 13.72 4.17
C ALA A 185 3.89 13.12 5.25
N PRO A 186 3.93 11.78 5.39
CA PRO A 186 4.77 11.09 6.35
C PRO A 186 6.24 11.07 5.93
#